data_ef3107ad59e35d134c0cfd450011c396
#
_entry.id   ef3107ad59e35d134c0cfd450011c396
#
_cell.length_a   1.000
_cell.length_b   1.000
_cell.length_c   1.000
_cell.angle_alpha   90.00
_cell.angle_beta   90.00
_cell.angle_gamma   90.00
#
_symmetry.space_group_name_H-M   'P 1'
#
loop_
_entity.id
_entity.type
_entity.pdbx_description
1 polymer ?
#
loop_
_entity_poly.entity_id
_entity_poly.type
_entity_poly.pdbx_seq_one_letter_code
_entity_poly.pdbx_strand_id
1 'polypeptide(L)'
;IPDAGNSYDRMKRLSADEEFSALLYAVQQYLGKTFSAIECEKFAYFYDVLHMSCELLEYLAEYCAEGGHTSIRYIEKVALNWYQAGIHTRDEAREHSTRYSKDTSAVMKAFGIMGRNAGTAEQEFMRRWFKEFGFDAAIVTEACNRTLTATGAASFPYADKILTGWKENGVRTLQDVETLDKRRQEKQAKKSGTASRQTRNTSTNRFNNFEQRSYNYDDYVWEDIKNRK
;
A
#
# COMPACT_ATOMS: atom_id res chain seq x y z
N ILE A 1 7.33 2.74 -22.03
CA ILE A 1 8.60 3.43 -21.72
C ILE A 1 9.40 3.46 -22.99
N PRO A 2 9.85 4.65 -23.49
CA PRO A 2 10.65 4.76 -24.68
C PRO A 2 11.97 3.98 -24.54
N ASP A 3 12.45 3.44 -25.66
CA ASP A 3 13.75 2.75 -25.69
C ASP A 3 14.90 3.74 -25.44
N ALA A 4 15.83 3.35 -24.60
CA ALA A 4 16.96 4.18 -24.22
C ALA A 4 17.94 4.48 -25.39
N GLY A 5 17.92 3.71 -26.48
CA GLY A 5 18.81 3.88 -27.62
C GLY A 5 20.31 3.85 -27.26
N ASN A 6 21.18 4.45 -28.06
CA ASN A 6 22.62 4.49 -27.80
C ASN A 6 22.98 5.55 -26.75
N SER A 7 23.34 5.11 -25.55
CA SER A 7 23.66 5.97 -24.44
C SER A 7 24.98 6.76 -24.62
N TYR A 8 25.96 6.17 -25.29
CA TYR A 8 27.25 6.83 -25.55
C TYR A 8 27.11 8.07 -26.44
N ASP A 9 26.37 7.97 -27.54
CA ASP A 9 26.15 9.10 -28.44
C ASP A 9 25.34 10.21 -27.80
N ARG A 10 24.38 9.83 -26.92
CA ARG A 10 23.63 10.78 -26.10
C ARG A 10 24.53 11.55 -25.17
N MET A 11 25.33 10.85 -24.37
CA MET A 11 26.24 11.49 -23.42
C MET A 11 27.27 12.40 -24.11
N LYS A 12 27.80 11.96 -25.27
CA LYS A 12 28.72 12.79 -26.06
C LYS A 12 28.05 14.09 -26.53
N ARG A 13 26.81 14.03 -26.99
CA ARG A 13 26.05 15.22 -27.42
C ARG A 13 25.74 16.14 -26.24
N LEU A 14 25.24 15.59 -25.14
CA LEU A 14 24.86 16.36 -23.96
C LEU A 14 26.06 16.87 -23.14
N SER A 15 27.26 16.31 -23.30
CA SER A 15 28.45 16.84 -22.66
C SER A 15 28.85 18.25 -23.16
N ALA A 16 28.37 18.67 -24.31
CA ALA A 16 28.56 20.00 -24.86
C ALA A 16 27.36 20.94 -24.57
N ASP A 17 26.31 20.45 -23.93
CA ASP A 17 25.12 21.19 -23.58
C ASP A 17 25.30 21.86 -22.21
N GLU A 18 25.34 23.19 -22.19
CA GLU A 18 25.54 24.00 -20.98
C GLU A 18 24.35 23.86 -20.02
N GLU A 19 23.12 23.75 -20.55
CA GLU A 19 21.92 23.60 -19.73
C GLU A 19 21.91 22.23 -19.01
N PHE A 20 22.25 21.17 -19.72
CA PHE A 20 22.36 19.84 -19.12
C PHE A 20 23.53 19.77 -18.09
N SER A 21 24.64 20.44 -18.37
CA SER A 21 25.77 20.50 -17.44
C SER A 21 25.41 21.25 -16.16
N ALA A 22 24.69 22.36 -16.24
CA ALA A 22 24.17 23.10 -15.10
C ALA A 22 23.18 22.27 -14.30
N LEU A 23 22.26 21.56 -14.97
CA LEU A 23 21.33 20.62 -14.34
C LEU A 23 22.06 19.55 -13.52
N LEU A 24 23.05 18.87 -14.11
CA LEU A 24 23.82 17.85 -13.40
C LEU A 24 24.51 18.42 -12.16
N TYR A 25 25.05 19.64 -12.25
CA TYR A 25 25.65 20.29 -11.10
C TYR A 25 24.61 20.56 -9.99
N ALA A 26 23.46 21.14 -10.33
CA ALA A 26 22.40 21.43 -9.37
C ALA A 26 21.88 20.16 -8.67
N VAL A 27 21.60 19.12 -9.46
CA VAL A 27 21.10 17.84 -8.93
C VAL A 27 22.10 17.17 -7.98
N GLN A 28 23.40 17.23 -8.27
CA GLN A 28 24.43 16.72 -7.38
C GLN A 28 24.47 17.49 -6.03
N GLN A 29 24.21 18.82 -6.05
CA GLN A 29 24.11 19.61 -4.83
C GLN A 29 22.91 19.17 -3.98
N TYR A 30 21.73 18.99 -4.59
CA TYR A 30 20.54 18.52 -3.85
C TYR A 30 20.74 17.13 -3.24
N LEU A 31 21.40 16.22 -3.96
CA LEU A 31 21.62 14.84 -3.50
C LEU A 31 22.85 14.69 -2.61
N GLY A 32 23.66 15.74 -2.46
CA GLY A 32 24.86 15.77 -1.62
C GLY A 32 25.93 14.77 -2.05
N LYS A 33 26.03 14.44 -3.35
CA LYS A 33 27.00 13.47 -3.88
C LYS A 33 27.41 13.79 -5.31
N THR A 34 28.63 13.36 -5.67
CA THR A 34 29.10 13.39 -7.06
C THR A 34 28.53 12.19 -7.83
N PHE A 35 28.16 12.41 -9.08
CA PHE A 35 27.59 11.35 -9.89
C PHE A 35 28.66 10.48 -10.55
N SER A 36 28.39 9.19 -10.57
CA SER A 36 29.07 8.22 -11.43
C SER A 36 28.60 8.38 -12.89
N ALA A 37 29.34 7.81 -13.83
CA ALA A 37 28.94 7.80 -15.25
C ALA A 37 27.53 7.21 -15.46
N ILE A 38 27.17 6.17 -14.72
CA ILE A 38 25.84 5.53 -14.77
C ILE A 38 24.75 6.49 -14.31
N GLU A 39 24.99 7.27 -13.27
CA GLU A 39 24.02 8.25 -12.75
C GLU A 39 23.83 9.40 -13.74
N CYS A 40 24.91 9.92 -14.32
CA CYS A 40 24.83 10.93 -15.38
C CYS A 40 24.02 10.41 -16.58
N GLU A 41 24.25 9.16 -17.00
CA GLU A 41 23.52 8.50 -18.08
C GLU A 41 22.01 8.40 -17.80
N LYS A 42 21.63 8.11 -16.56
CA LYS A 42 20.21 8.09 -16.15
C LYS A 42 19.57 9.46 -16.24
N PHE A 43 20.24 10.52 -15.78
CA PHE A 43 19.72 11.88 -15.93
C PHE A 43 19.67 12.33 -17.39
N ALA A 44 20.66 11.93 -18.21
CA ALA A 44 20.63 12.13 -19.66
C ALA A 44 19.42 11.43 -20.30
N TYR A 45 19.06 10.25 -19.86
CA TYR A 45 17.87 9.55 -20.30
C TYR A 45 16.59 10.30 -19.93
N PHE A 46 16.47 10.80 -18.71
CA PHE A 46 15.29 11.57 -18.27
C PHE A 46 15.13 12.87 -19.05
N TYR A 47 16.24 13.56 -19.30
CA TYR A 47 16.26 14.81 -20.03
C TYR A 47 15.96 14.63 -21.53
N ASP A 48 16.73 13.78 -22.21
CA ASP A 48 16.71 13.64 -23.67
C ASP A 48 15.60 12.70 -24.19
N VAL A 49 15.29 11.63 -23.48
CA VAL A 49 14.33 10.61 -23.95
C VAL A 49 12.95 10.77 -23.33
N LEU A 50 12.87 11.07 -22.03
CA LEU A 50 11.60 11.31 -21.36
C LEU A 50 11.14 12.78 -21.53
N HIS A 51 12.00 13.65 -22.11
CA HIS A 51 11.74 15.07 -22.31
C HIS A 51 11.29 15.79 -21.04
N MET A 52 11.90 15.43 -19.91
CA MET A 52 11.67 16.11 -18.64
C MET A 52 12.45 17.43 -18.61
N SER A 53 11.81 18.53 -18.25
CA SER A 53 12.46 19.83 -18.13
C SER A 53 13.50 19.87 -17.01
N CYS A 54 14.49 20.77 -17.12
CA CYS A 54 15.48 20.97 -16.07
C CYS A 54 14.85 21.26 -14.71
N GLU A 55 13.84 22.15 -14.67
CA GLU A 55 13.09 22.48 -13.46
C GLU A 55 12.41 21.26 -12.82
N LEU A 56 11.86 20.35 -13.64
CA LEU A 56 11.23 19.12 -13.16
C LEU A 56 12.26 18.15 -12.61
N LEU A 57 13.42 18.03 -13.25
CA LEU A 57 14.51 17.15 -12.80
C LEU A 57 15.21 17.68 -11.55
N GLU A 58 15.36 18.99 -11.40
CA GLU A 58 15.82 19.61 -10.15
C GLU A 58 14.84 19.32 -9.00
N TYR A 59 13.55 19.51 -9.24
CA TYR A 59 12.52 19.19 -8.23
C TYR A 59 12.46 17.70 -7.91
N LEU A 60 12.70 16.81 -8.88
CA LEU A 60 12.82 15.38 -8.66
C LEU A 60 13.95 15.05 -7.66
N ALA A 61 15.11 15.70 -7.82
CA ALA A 61 16.24 15.51 -6.94
C ALA A 61 15.98 16.09 -5.53
N GLU A 62 15.41 17.29 -5.46
CA GLU A 62 14.98 17.94 -4.22
C GLU A 62 14.01 17.02 -3.43
N TYR A 63 12.95 16.58 -4.09
CA TYR A 63 11.93 15.68 -3.50
C TYR A 63 12.51 14.36 -2.99
N CYS A 64 13.40 13.74 -3.76
CA CYS A 64 14.06 12.49 -3.34
C CYS A 64 15.03 12.73 -2.16
N ALA A 65 15.77 13.83 -2.16
CA ALA A 65 16.69 14.19 -1.09
C ALA A 65 15.96 14.50 0.22
N GLU A 66 14.85 15.26 0.18
CA GLU A 66 14.01 15.53 1.36
C GLU A 66 13.43 14.24 1.97
N GLY A 67 13.09 13.25 1.13
CA GLY A 67 12.66 11.92 1.57
C GLY A 67 13.80 11.03 2.09
N GLY A 68 15.06 11.48 2.04
CA GLY A 68 16.23 10.68 2.41
C GLY A 68 16.61 9.60 1.39
N HIS A 69 16.08 9.66 0.18
CA HIS A 69 16.24 8.65 -0.87
C HIS A 69 17.17 9.13 -1.98
N THR A 70 18.49 9.03 -1.79
CA THR A 70 19.50 9.52 -2.73
C THR A 70 19.99 8.45 -3.74
N SER A 71 19.43 7.23 -3.71
CA SER A 71 19.83 6.18 -4.64
C SER A 71 19.25 6.40 -6.05
N ILE A 72 20.08 6.21 -7.08
CA ILE A 72 19.65 6.41 -8.47
C ILE A 72 18.47 5.50 -8.85
N ARG A 73 18.38 4.29 -8.31
CA ARG A 73 17.26 3.37 -8.55
C ARG A 73 15.94 3.92 -8.04
N TYR A 74 15.95 4.59 -6.91
CA TYR A 74 14.75 5.22 -6.37
C TYR A 74 14.35 6.42 -7.21
N ILE A 75 15.30 7.29 -7.54
CA ILE A 75 15.10 8.48 -8.40
C ILE A 75 14.53 8.06 -9.76
N GLU A 76 15.10 7.04 -10.39
CA GLU A 76 14.59 6.46 -11.64
C GLU A 76 13.13 5.99 -11.51
N LYS A 77 12.79 5.29 -10.43
CA LYS A 77 11.42 4.84 -10.17
C LYS A 77 10.44 6.01 -10.04
N VAL A 78 10.84 7.08 -9.37
CA VAL A 78 10.01 8.29 -9.23
C VAL A 78 9.88 9.01 -10.57
N ALA A 79 10.97 9.20 -11.31
CA ALA A 79 10.96 9.81 -12.64
C ALA A 79 10.01 9.09 -13.62
N LEU A 80 10.14 7.76 -13.71
CA LEU A 80 9.28 6.94 -14.54
C LEU A 80 7.81 6.98 -14.10
N ASN A 81 7.55 7.07 -12.80
CA ASN A 81 6.20 7.21 -12.28
C ASN A 81 5.59 8.57 -12.66
N TRP A 82 6.35 9.66 -12.58
CA TRP A 82 5.90 10.98 -13.01
C TRP A 82 5.64 11.01 -14.52
N TYR A 83 6.55 10.44 -15.32
CA TYR A 83 6.38 10.30 -16.76
C TYR A 83 5.09 9.55 -17.13
N GLN A 84 4.85 8.40 -16.51
CA GLN A 84 3.64 7.59 -16.72
C GLN A 84 2.35 8.28 -16.24
N ALA A 85 2.47 9.13 -15.23
CA ALA A 85 1.35 9.94 -14.73
C ALA A 85 1.07 11.19 -15.60
N GLY A 86 1.87 11.44 -16.64
CA GLY A 86 1.73 12.61 -17.51
C GLY A 86 2.13 13.92 -16.82
N ILE A 87 3.04 13.86 -15.86
CA ILE A 87 3.55 15.01 -15.13
C ILE A 87 4.70 15.61 -15.93
N HIS A 88 4.54 16.84 -16.39
CA HIS A 88 5.52 17.53 -17.25
C HIS A 88 6.11 18.78 -16.60
N THR A 89 5.46 19.32 -15.56
CA THR A 89 5.88 20.55 -14.90
C THR A 89 6.21 20.33 -13.42
N ARG A 90 7.01 21.25 -12.86
CA ARG A 90 7.34 21.26 -11.43
C ARG A 90 6.08 21.39 -10.56
N ASP A 91 5.12 22.22 -10.96
CA ASP A 91 3.90 22.46 -10.18
C ASP A 91 3.01 21.22 -10.15
N GLU A 92 2.83 20.54 -11.28
CA GLU A 92 2.11 19.26 -11.34
C GLU A 92 2.78 18.20 -10.46
N ALA A 93 4.11 18.12 -10.47
CA ALA A 93 4.86 17.20 -9.62
C ALA A 93 4.66 17.52 -8.13
N ARG A 94 4.64 18.79 -7.77
CA ARG A 94 4.42 19.26 -6.40
C ARG A 94 3.01 18.94 -5.91
N GLU A 95 2.00 19.18 -6.71
CA GLU A 95 0.60 18.81 -6.38
C GLU A 95 0.45 17.29 -6.21
N HIS A 96 1.01 16.54 -7.15
CA HIS A 96 0.99 15.07 -7.10
C HIS A 96 1.67 14.53 -5.84
N SER A 97 2.84 15.05 -5.50
CA SER A 97 3.60 14.64 -4.31
C SER A 97 2.87 15.01 -3.01
N THR A 98 2.26 16.21 -2.96
CA THR A 98 1.47 16.67 -1.82
C THR A 98 0.22 15.80 -1.62
N ARG A 99 -0.49 15.48 -2.70
CA ARG A 99 -1.67 14.62 -2.66
C ARG A 99 -1.31 13.23 -2.17
N TYR A 100 -0.27 12.63 -2.72
CA TYR A 100 0.22 11.32 -2.31
C TYR A 100 0.64 11.28 -0.83
N SER A 101 1.29 12.32 -0.34
CA SER A 101 1.67 12.47 1.07
C SER A 101 0.44 12.55 1.98
N LYS A 102 -0.61 13.30 1.60
CA LYS A 102 -1.87 13.40 2.36
C LYS A 102 -2.61 12.06 2.41
N ASP A 103 -2.72 11.38 1.28
CA ASP A 103 -3.40 10.08 1.18
C ASP A 103 -2.68 9.02 2.02
N THR A 104 -1.34 8.95 1.93
CA THR A 104 -0.51 8.07 2.75
C THR A 104 -0.68 8.37 4.24
N SER A 105 -0.64 9.64 4.62
CA SER A 105 -0.81 10.08 6.01
C SER A 105 -2.20 9.72 6.55
N ALA A 106 -3.26 9.84 5.74
CA ALA A 106 -4.61 9.47 6.12
C ALA A 106 -4.72 7.96 6.42
N VAL A 107 -4.12 7.12 5.58
CA VAL A 107 -4.10 5.65 5.78
C VAL A 107 -3.32 5.28 7.03
N MET A 108 -2.11 5.84 7.21
CA MET A 108 -1.27 5.57 8.38
C MET A 108 -1.98 5.98 9.67
N LYS A 109 -2.64 7.16 9.67
CA LYS A 109 -3.44 7.64 10.79
C LYS A 109 -4.65 6.74 11.06
N ALA A 110 -5.34 6.28 10.02
CA ALA A 110 -6.49 5.38 10.16
C ALA A 110 -6.09 4.04 10.78
N PHE A 111 -4.90 3.53 10.48
CA PHE A 111 -4.33 2.35 11.12
C PHE A 111 -3.72 2.61 12.50
N GLY A 112 -3.72 3.86 13.00
CA GLY A 112 -3.08 4.23 14.26
C GLY A 112 -1.56 4.15 14.22
N ILE A 113 -0.95 4.11 13.04
CA ILE A 113 0.50 4.05 12.87
C ILE A 113 1.04 5.48 12.87
N MET A 114 1.61 5.88 13.99
CA MET A 114 2.15 7.22 14.20
C MET A 114 3.68 7.16 14.38
N GLY A 115 4.37 8.26 14.04
CA GLY A 115 5.81 8.43 14.34
C GLY A 115 6.76 7.71 13.39
N ARG A 116 6.29 7.09 12.31
CA ARG A 116 7.13 6.52 11.26
C ARG A 116 6.52 6.71 9.87
N ASN A 117 7.37 6.70 8.88
CA ASN A 117 6.94 6.65 7.47
C ASN A 117 6.46 5.24 7.10
N ALA A 118 5.63 5.18 6.05
CA ALA A 118 5.18 3.92 5.48
C ALA A 118 6.35 3.12 4.89
N GLY A 119 6.44 1.85 5.24
CA GLY A 119 7.40 0.92 4.64
C GLY A 119 7.09 0.62 3.16
N THR A 120 8.07 0.07 2.43
CA THR A 120 7.95 -0.19 0.99
C THR A 120 6.73 -1.04 0.64
N ALA A 121 6.48 -2.13 1.38
CA ALA A 121 5.33 -2.99 1.17
C ALA A 121 4.00 -2.26 1.44
N GLU A 122 3.95 -1.40 2.47
CA GLU A 122 2.78 -0.58 2.79
C GLU A 122 2.50 0.45 1.70
N GLN A 123 3.56 1.06 1.15
CA GLN A 123 3.45 1.99 0.02
C GLN A 123 2.92 1.30 -1.25
N GLU A 124 3.29 0.05 -1.51
CA GLU A 124 2.78 -0.71 -2.65
C GLU A 124 1.28 -0.97 -2.54
N PHE A 125 0.77 -1.35 -1.36
CA PHE A 125 -0.66 -1.47 -1.12
C PHE A 125 -1.38 -0.14 -1.35
N MET A 126 -0.90 0.96 -0.75
CA MET A 126 -1.51 2.28 -0.91
C MET A 126 -1.48 2.75 -2.36
N ARG A 127 -0.37 2.54 -3.09
CA ARG A 127 -0.29 2.84 -4.52
C ARG A 127 -1.37 2.09 -5.31
N ARG A 128 -1.56 0.80 -5.02
CA ARG A 128 -2.58 -0.02 -5.64
C ARG A 128 -3.98 0.52 -5.38
N TRP A 129 -4.29 0.88 -4.13
CA TRP A 129 -5.62 1.37 -3.75
C TRP A 129 -5.97 2.71 -4.39
N PHE A 130 -5.03 3.66 -4.39
CA PHE A 130 -5.26 5.00 -4.94
C PHE A 130 -5.13 5.06 -6.47
N LYS A 131 -4.14 4.37 -7.07
CA LYS A 131 -3.85 4.46 -8.51
C LYS A 131 -4.54 3.38 -9.34
N GLU A 132 -4.46 2.11 -8.92
CA GLU A 132 -5.01 1.01 -9.72
C GLU A 132 -6.50 0.81 -9.47
N PHE A 133 -6.95 0.92 -8.23
CA PHE A 133 -8.38 0.84 -7.91
C PHE A 133 -9.10 2.18 -8.11
N GLY A 134 -8.39 3.31 -7.98
CA GLY A 134 -8.93 4.66 -8.14
C GLY A 134 -9.82 5.10 -6.98
N PHE A 135 -9.63 4.53 -5.79
CA PHE A 135 -10.38 4.93 -4.61
C PHE A 135 -9.86 6.24 -4.03
N ASP A 136 -10.76 7.00 -3.42
CA ASP A 136 -10.41 8.17 -2.64
C ASP A 136 -9.97 7.81 -1.20
N ALA A 137 -9.41 8.79 -0.49
CA ALA A 137 -8.94 8.60 0.87
C ALA A 137 -10.06 8.19 1.84
N ALA A 138 -11.30 8.61 1.60
CA ALA A 138 -12.43 8.29 2.47
C ALA A 138 -12.77 6.79 2.40
N ILE A 139 -12.85 6.22 1.20
CA ILE A 139 -13.10 4.78 0.99
C ILE A 139 -11.97 3.94 1.58
N VAL A 140 -10.71 4.33 1.31
CA VAL A 140 -9.55 3.59 1.82
C VAL A 140 -9.50 3.63 3.35
N THR A 141 -9.76 4.81 3.96
CA THR A 141 -9.81 4.96 5.41
C THR A 141 -10.91 4.11 6.04
N GLU A 142 -12.08 4.01 5.40
CA GLU A 142 -13.17 3.15 5.87
C GLU A 142 -12.77 1.66 5.86
N ALA A 143 -12.06 1.21 4.81
CA ALA A 143 -11.54 -0.16 4.78
C ALA A 143 -10.50 -0.41 5.89
N CYS A 144 -9.65 0.57 6.20
CA CYS A 144 -8.69 0.51 7.30
C CYS A 144 -9.40 0.42 8.66
N ASN A 145 -10.43 1.22 8.89
CA ASN A 145 -11.24 1.21 10.11
C ASN A 145 -11.93 -0.16 10.29
N ARG A 146 -12.52 -0.70 9.22
CA ARG A 146 -13.12 -2.05 9.26
C ARG A 146 -12.11 -3.13 9.53
N THR A 147 -10.90 -2.98 9.00
CA THR A 147 -9.80 -3.91 9.27
C THR A 147 -9.46 -3.92 10.77
N LEU A 148 -9.29 -2.74 11.38
CA LEU A 148 -9.01 -2.62 12.81
C LEU A 148 -10.15 -3.21 13.66
N THR A 149 -11.39 -2.94 13.29
CA THR A 149 -12.57 -3.49 14.00
C THR A 149 -12.62 -5.01 13.92
N ALA A 150 -12.26 -5.59 12.77
CA ALA A 150 -12.34 -7.03 12.54
C ALA A 150 -11.15 -7.80 13.12
N THR A 151 -9.94 -7.22 13.09
CA THR A 151 -8.69 -7.93 13.42
C THR A 151 -8.01 -7.43 14.70
N GLY A 152 -8.39 -6.27 15.20
CA GLY A 152 -7.73 -5.60 16.34
C GLY A 152 -6.33 -5.04 16.01
N ALA A 153 -5.87 -5.14 14.78
CA ALA A 153 -4.52 -4.72 14.37
C ALA A 153 -4.50 -4.13 12.95
N ALA A 154 -3.48 -3.30 12.67
CA ALA A 154 -3.22 -2.79 11.33
C ALA A 154 -2.77 -3.93 10.40
N SER A 155 -3.59 -4.28 9.41
CA SER A 155 -3.31 -5.33 8.44
C SER A 155 -3.59 -4.85 7.02
N PHE A 156 -2.53 -4.44 6.31
CA PHE A 156 -2.62 -4.03 4.90
C PHE A 156 -3.18 -5.13 3.99
N PRO A 157 -2.76 -6.42 4.13
CA PRO A 157 -3.34 -7.50 3.32
C PRO A 157 -4.82 -7.72 3.57
N TYR A 158 -5.32 -7.49 4.79
CA TYR A 158 -6.75 -7.61 5.10
C TYR A 158 -7.55 -6.45 4.50
N ALA A 159 -7.06 -5.21 4.62
CA ALA A 159 -7.67 -4.06 3.97
C ALA A 159 -7.68 -4.21 2.44
N ASP A 160 -6.61 -4.75 1.84
CA ASP A 160 -6.54 -5.04 0.41
C ASP A 160 -7.65 -6.00 -0.05
N LYS A 161 -7.95 -7.04 0.73
CA LYS A 161 -9.08 -7.94 0.44
C LYS A 161 -10.42 -7.24 0.48
N ILE A 162 -10.63 -6.33 1.45
CA ILE A 162 -11.86 -5.52 1.53
C ILE A 162 -11.98 -4.64 0.28
N LEU A 163 -10.93 -3.89 -0.05
CA LEU A 163 -10.91 -2.96 -1.19
C LEU A 163 -11.02 -3.68 -2.53
N THR A 164 -10.36 -4.84 -2.69
CA THR A 164 -10.53 -5.69 -3.87
C THR A 164 -11.99 -6.12 -4.03
N GLY A 165 -12.62 -6.61 -2.96
CA GLY A 165 -14.03 -6.98 -3.00
C GLY A 165 -14.95 -5.79 -3.30
N TRP A 166 -14.63 -4.58 -2.82
CA TRP A 166 -15.39 -3.38 -3.16
C TRP A 166 -15.21 -2.98 -4.63
N LYS A 167 -13.98 -3.08 -5.17
CA LYS A 167 -13.70 -2.83 -6.58
C LYS A 167 -14.48 -3.79 -7.49
N GLU A 168 -14.49 -5.08 -7.16
CA GLU A 168 -15.24 -6.11 -7.90
C GLU A 168 -16.76 -5.87 -7.87
N ASN A 169 -17.28 -5.29 -6.78
CA ASN A 169 -18.70 -4.95 -6.65
C ASN A 169 -19.05 -3.54 -7.18
N GLY A 170 -18.09 -2.85 -7.83
CA GLY A 170 -18.32 -1.56 -8.47
C GLY A 170 -18.50 -0.38 -7.51
N VAL A 171 -18.03 -0.51 -6.27
CA VAL A 171 -18.06 0.57 -5.27
C VAL A 171 -17.20 1.74 -5.72
N ARG A 172 -17.75 2.96 -5.64
CA ARG A 172 -17.04 4.21 -5.94
C ARG A 172 -17.21 5.28 -4.85
N THR A 173 -18.22 5.12 -4.01
CA THR A 173 -18.54 6.07 -2.93
C THR A 173 -18.81 5.33 -1.62
N LEU A 174 -18.75 6.04 -0.48
CA LEU A 174 -19.14 5.49 0.81
C LEU A 174 -20.60 5.03 0.85
N GLN A 175 -21.49 5.68 0.09
CA GLN A 175 -22.89 5.26 -0.04
C GLN A 175 -23.03 3.89 -0.72
N ASP A 176 -22.17 3.59 -1.70
CA ASP A 176 -22.14 2.27 -2.32
C ASP A 176 -21.73 1.19 -1.32
N VAL A 177 -20.77 1.52 -0.42
CA VAL A 177 -20.36 0.61 0.66
C VAL A 177 -21.54 0.28 1.57
N GLU A 178 -22.30 1.29 2.01
CA GLU A 178 -23.50 1.07 2.84
C GLU A 178 -24.56 0.24 2.13
N THR A 179 -24.76 0.51 0.85
CA THR A 179 -25.73 -0.25 0.03
C THR A 179 -25.30 -1.72 -0.11
N LEU A 180 -24.01 -1.97 -0.29
CA LEU A 180 -23.45 -3.31 -0.35
C LEU A 180 -23.63 -4.06 0.98
N ASP A 181 -23.43 -3.36 2.11
CA ASP A 181 -23.60 -3.93 3.44
C ASP A 181 -25.07 -4.28 3.71
N LYS A 182 -26.02 -3.42 3.36
CA LYS A 182 -27.46 -3.69 3.49
C LYS A 182 -27.84 -4.94 2.67
N ARG A 183 -27.37 -5.04 1.42
CA ARG A 183 -27.60 -6.24 0.58
C ARG A 183 -27.02 -7.51 1.18
N ARG A 184 -25.86 -7.45 1.82
CA ARG A 184 -25.24 -8.58 2.53
C ARG A 184 -26.07 -9.01 3.75
N GLN A 185 -26.51 -8.04 4.55
CA GLN A 185 -27.38 -8.29 5.72
C GLN A 185 -28.70 -8.92 5.32
N GLU A 186 -29.37 -8.40 4.27
CA GLU A 186 -30.61 -8.97 3.76
C GLU A 186 -30.45 -10.42 3.25
N LYS A 187 -29.33 -10.70 2.55
CA LYS A 187 -29.02 -12.06 2.10
C LYS A 187 -28.75 -13.02 3.26
N GLN A 188 -28.09 -12.53 4.33
CA GLN A 188 -27.87 -13.33 5.53
C GLN A 188 -29.16 -13.57 6.31
N ALA A 189 -30.01 -12.56 6.47
CA ALA A 189 -31.31 -12.68 7.12
C ALA A 189 -32.23 -13.68 6.36
N LYS A 190 -32.23 -13.65 5.03
CA LYS A 190 -32.95 -14.63 4.21
C LYS A 190 -32.41 -16.06 4.36
N LYS A 191 -31.09 -16.24 4.47
CA LYS A 191 -30.47 -17.54 4.70
C LYS A 191 -30.74 -18.10 6.10
N SER A 192 -30.74 -17.25 7.13
CA SER A 192 -31.09 -17.66 8.50
C SER A 192 -32.59 -17.97 8.67
N GLY A 193 -33.46 -17.26 7.95
CA GLY A 193 -34.89 -17.52 7.94
C GLY A 193 -35.31 -18.83 7.25
N THR A 194 -34.52 -19.32 6.29
CA THR A 194 -34.76 -20.60 5.59
C THR A 194 -34.17 -21.79 6.34
N ALA A 195 -33.16 -21.58 7.19
CA ALA A 195 -32.56 -22.65 8.00
C ALA A 195 -33.44 -23.11 9.18
N SER A 196 -34.49 -22.34 9.52
CA SER A 196 -35.41 -22.68 10.60
C SER A 196 -36.48 -23.73 10.23
N ARG A 197 -36.52 -24.23 8.98
CA ARG A 197 -37.56 -25.14 8.48
C ARG A 197 -37.08 -26.49 7.96
N GLN A 198 -35.81 -26.84 8.17
CA GLN A 198 -35.36 -28.21 7.90
C GLN A 198 -34.97 -28.88 9.19
N THR A 199 -35.89 -29.75 9.63
CA THR A 199 -35.74 -30.78 10.64
C THR A 199 -34.33 -31.36 10.78
N ARG A 200 -33.89 -31.39 12.02
CA ARG A 200 -32.86 -32.25 12.57
C ARG A 200 -32.71 -33.56 11.80
N ASN A 201 -31.72 -33.63 10.95
CA ASN A 201 -30.97 -34.85 10.75
C ASN A 201 -29.68 -34.70 11.54
N THR A 202 -29.65 -35.31 12.71
CA THR A 202 -28.49 -35.54 13.52
C THR A 202 -27.50 -36.37 12.71
N SER A 203 -26.65 -35.72 11.94
CA SER A 203 -25.40 -36.34 11.55
C SER A 203 -24.50 -36.35 12.82
N THR A 204 -24.42 -37.48 13.41
CA THR A 204 -23.51 -37.81 14.51
C THR A 204 -22.10 -37.38 14.10
N ASN A 205 -21.67 -36.25 14.59
CA ASN A 205 -20.32 -35.75 14.41
C ASN A 205 -19.38 -36.74 15.14
N ARG A 206 -18.54 -37.43 14.40
CA ARG A 206 -17.62 -38.49 14.90
C ARG A 206 -16.67 -37.98 15.99
N PHE A 207 -16.62 -36.67 16.24
CA PHE A 207 -15.80 -36.03 17.25
C PHE A 207 -16.50 -35.79 18.60
N ASN A 208 -17.81 -35.94 18.71
CA ASN A 208 -18.55 -35.74 19.96
C ASN A 208 -18.91 -37.07 20.68
N ASN A 209 -18.29 -38.18 20.31
CA ASN A 209 -18.56 -39.48 20.88
C ASN A 209 -17.49 -39.92 21.90
N PHE A 210 -16.86 -38.95 22.56
CA PHE A 210 -16.08 -39.24 23.76
C PHE A 210 -17.01 -39.11 24.96
N GLU A 211 -17.32 -40.22 25.60
CA GLU A 211 -17.89 -40.23 26.95
C GLU A 211 -16.94 -39.42 27.84
N GLN A 212 -17.42 -38.30 28.34
CA GLN A 212 -16.72 -37.53 29.37
C GLN A 212 -16.64 -38.43 30.60
N ARG A 213 -15.46 -39.02 30.87
CA ARG A 213 -15.18 -39.69 32.13
C ARG A 213 -15.32 -38.62 33.24
N SER A 214 -16.33 -38.75 34.03
CA SER A 214 -16.50 -37.94 35.25
C SER A 214 -15.48 -38.45 36.27
N TYR A 215 -14.31 -37.87 36.29
CA TYR A 215 -13.36 -38.08 37.38
C TYR A 215 -13.79 -37.19 38.54
N ASN A 216 -14.21 -37.86 39.63
CA ASN A 216 -14.45 -37.16 40.88
C ASN A 216 -13.09 -36.97 41.58
N TYR A 217 -12.46 -35.83 41.35
CA TYR A 217 -11.14 -35.50 41.89
C TYR A 217 -11.11 -35.48 43.41
N ASP A 218 -12.24 -35.23 44.07
CA ASP A 218 -12.34 -35.20 45.52
C ASP A 218 -12.13 -36.56 46.15
N ASP A 219 -12.57 -37.65 45.53
CA ASP A 219 -12.38 -39.01 46.06
C ASP A 219 -10.91 -39.44 45.99
N TYR A 220 -10.17 -39.03 44.97
CA TYR A 220 -8.73 -39.32 44.88
C TYR A 220 -7.90 -38.59 45.93
N VAL A 221 -8.25 -37.36 46.24
CA VAL A 221 -7.54 -36.55 47.25
C VAL A 221 -7.80 -37.11 48.66
N TRP A 222 -9.00 -37.59 48.93
CA TRP A 222 -9.34 -38.19 50.23
C TRP A 222 -8.68 -39.57 50.45
N GLU A 223 -8.50 -40.40 49.43
CA GLU A 223 -7.76 -41.66 49.53
C GLU A 223 -6.26 -41.42 49.76
N ASP A 224 -5.64 -40.46 49.12
CA ASP A 224 -4.20 -40.16 49.29
C ASP A 224 -3.91 -39.59 50.70
N ILE A 225 -4.84 -38.82 51.27
CA ILE A 225 -4.73 -38.32 52.65
C ILE A 225 -4.88 -39.44 53.68
N LYS A 226 -5.73 -40.46 53.44
CA LYS A 226 -5.90 -41.62 54.35
C LYS A 226 -4.73 -42.57 54.36
N ASN A 227 -4.00 -42.69 53.23
CA ASN A 227 -2.89 -43.62 53.07
C ASN A 227 -1.52 -43.07 53.52
N ARG A 228 -1.47 -41.81 54.00
CA ARG A 228 -0.27 -41.15 54.55
C ARG A 228 -0.19 -41.16 56.08
N LYS A 229 -0.79 -42.14 56.74
CA LYS A 229 -0.58 -42.35 58.17
C LYS A 229 0.27 -43.58 58.41
#